data_046fa0bfefb4d377ffe4cadb3608f08e
#
_entry.id   046fa0bfefb4d377ffe4cadb3608f08e
#
_cell.length_a   1.000
_cell.length_b   1.000
_cell.length_c   1.000
_cell.angle_alpha   90.00
_cell.angle_beta   90.00
_cell.angle_gamma   90.00
#
_symmetry.space_group_name_H-M   'P 1'
#
loop_
_entity.id
_entity.type
_entity.pdbx_description
1 polymer ?
#
loop_
_entity_poly.entity_id
_entity_poly.type
_entity_poly.pdbx_seq_one_letter_code
_entity_poly.pdbx_strand_id
1 'polypeptide(L)'
;CINNDKSIEQILHQNYSKKELHQTGLLSTKPKLFVCNVDEKSISDGNSYTKAFVSKFGEKNTIIISADIENQINLLESEEKINYMKMINLKETGLNTLIKKGYELLELETFFTSGPEESRAWTVPANCTAPKAAGIIHTDFEKGFIRAETISYDEFVKNNGWLNSKN
;
A
#
# COMPACT_ATOMS: atom_id res chain seq x y z
N CYS A 1 12.87 -32.96 1.23
CA CYS A 1 11.63 -32.16 1.37
C CYS A 1 11.29 -31.31 0.15
N ILE A 2 12.17 -31.19 -0.84
CA ILE A 2 11.96 -30.37 -2.05
C ILE A 2 11.25 -31.15 -3.17
N ASN A 3 11.03 -32.44 -3.00
CA ASN A 3 10.46 -33.33 -4.04
C ASN A 3 8.95 -33.54 -3.98
N ASN A 4 8.23 -32.89 -3.09
CA ASN A 4 6.76 -32.91 -3.11
C ASN A 4 6.28 -31.55 -3.64
N ASP A 5 5.32 -31.56 -4.55
CA ASP A 5 4.67 -30.41 -5.23
C ASP A 5 4.14 -29.28 -4.32
N LYS A 6 4.48 -29.28 -3.05
CA LYS A 6 4.19 -28.21 -2.11
C LYS A 6 5.23 -27.10 -2.21
N SER A 7 4.78 -25.86 -2.40
CA SER A 7 5.70 -24.73 -2.34
C SER A 7 6.42 -24.66 -0.99
N ILE A 8 7.63 -24.16 -0.98
CA ILE A 8 8.41 -23.94 0.27
C ILE A 8 7.56 -23.15 1.28
N GLU A 9 6.78 -22.19 0.82
CA GLU A 9 5.84 -21.41 1.64
C GLU A 9 4.83 -22.30 2.37
N GLN A 10 4.19 -23.22 1.66
CA GLN A 10 3.18 -24.11 2.27
C GLN A 10 3.80 -25.03 3.33
N ILE A 11 5.00 -25.52 3.10
CA ILE A 11 5.73 -26.37 4.06
C ILE A 11 6.13 -25.58 5.31
N LEU A 12 6.63 -24.37 5.11
CA LEU A 12 7.08 -23.51 6.21
C LEU A 12 5.91 -23.03 7.07
N HIS A 13 4.81 -22.58 6.45
CA HIS A 13 3.60 -22.15 7.20
C HIS A 13 2.88 -23.27 7.94
N GLN A 14 3.08 -24.54 7.58
CA GLN A 14 2.54 -25.67 8.33
C GLN A 14 3.31 -25.98 9.62
N ASN A 15 4.59 -25.62 9.69
CA ASN A 15 5.48 -26.04 10.78
C ASN A 15 5.98 -24.87 11.64
N TYR A 16 5.87 -23.63 11.17
CA TYR A 16 6.43 -22.45 11.83
C TYR A 16 5.44 -21.30 11.86
N SER A 17 5.49 -20.49 12.90
CA SER A 17 4.72 -19.25 13.00
C SER A 17 5.26 -18.18 12.04
N LYS A 18 4.42 -17.22 11.66
CA LYS A 18 4.86 -16.06 10.84
C LYS A 18 6.07 -15.35 11.45
N LYS A 19 6.12 -15.23 12.78
CA LYS A 19 7.21 -14.57 13.50
C LYS A 19 8.54 -15.32 13.36
N GLU A 20 8.52 -16.63 13.52
CA GLU A 20 9.71 -17.48 13.36
C GLU A 20 10.20 -17.43 11.93
N LEU A 21 9.30 -17.52 10.94
CA LEU A 21 9.66 -17.40 9.53
C LEU A 21 10.30 -16.06 9.20
N HIS A 22 9.75 -14.97 9.74
CA HIS A 22 10.29 -13.63 9.53
C HIS A 22 11.72 -13.48 10.09
N GLN A 23 12.02 -14.15 11.21
CA GLN A 23 13.35 -14.12 11.82
C GLN A 23 14.42 -14.84 10.97
N THR A 24 14.02 -15.76 10.11
CA THR A 24 14.97 -16.46 9.20
C THR A 24 15.57 -15.56 8.14
N GLY A 25 14.93 -14.42 7.82
CA GLY A 25 15.34 -13.52 6.75
C GLY A 25 15.20 -14.08 5.32
N LEU A 26 14.63 -15.29 5.17
CA LEU A 26 14.47 -15.94 3.87
C LEU A 26 13.49 -15.16 2.98
N LEU A 27 13.89 -14.84 1.75
CA LEU A 27 13.05 -14.12 0.78
C LEU A 27 11.79 -14.91 0.42
N SER A 28 11.84 -16.24 0.40
CA SER A 28 10.70 -17.10 0.11
C SER A 28 9.58 -17.03 1.16
N THR A 29 9.88 -16.55 2.36
CA THR A 29 8.90 -16.41 3.45
C THR A 29 8.26 -15.02 3.50
N LYS A 30 8.78 -14.07 2.73
CA LYS A 30 8.24 -12.71 2.68
C LYS A 30 6.99 -12.66 1.81
N PRO A 31 6.01 -11.80 2.17
CA PRO A 31 4.86 -11.55 1.32
C PRO A 31 5.32 -11.03 -0.06
N LYS A 32 4.61 -11.45 -1.11
CA LYS A 32 4.97 -11.14 -2.50
C LYS A 32 3.85 -10.39 -3.19
N LEU A 33 4.23 -9.35 -3.91
CA LEU A 33 3.38 -8.64 -4.83
C LEU A 33 3.97 -8.81 -6.23
N PHE A 34 3.12 -9.21 -7.17
CA PHE A 34 3.52 -9.43 -8.55
C PHE A 34 3.05 -8.28 -9.42
N VAL A 35 3.95 -7.76 -10.24
CA VAL A 35 3.66 -6.68 -11.18
C VAL A 35 3.79 -7.22 -12.59
N CYS A 36 2.67 -7.30 -13.30
CA CYS A 36 2.61 -7.69 -14.71
C CYS A 36 2.72 -6.43 -15.57
N ASN A 37 3.89 -6.21 -16.17
CA ASN A 37 4.06 -5.13 -17.13
C ASN A 37 3.49 -5.56 -18.50
N VAL A 38 2.55 -4.77 -19.04
CA VAL A 38 1.87 -5.04 -20.30
C VAL A 38 2.00 -3.87 -21.26
N ASP A 39 1.65 -4.11 -22.52
CA ASP A 39 1.48 -3.05 -23.51
C ASP A 39 0.25 -2.17 -23.21
N GLU A 40 0.17 -1.01 -23.87
CA GLU A 40 -0.93 -0.04 -23.68
C GLU A 40 -2.32 -0.66 -23.95
N LYS A 41 -2.43 -1.57 -24.92
CA LYS A 41 -3.70 -2.18 -25.30
C LYS A 41 -4.23 -3.15 -24.25
N SER A 42 -3.33 -3.68 -23.44
CA SER A 42 -3.65 -4.72 -22.45
C SER A 42 -3.82 -4.18 -21.03
N ILE A 43 -3.74 -2.85 -20.82
CA ILE A 43 -3.77 -2.29 -19.46
C ILE A 43 -5.14 -2.45 -18.78
N SER A 44 -6.24 -2.33 -19.53
CA SER A 44 -7.61 -2.40 -18.97
C SER A 44 -8.03 -3.82 -18.63
N ASP A 45 -7.81 -4.76 -19.55
CA ASP A 45 -8.37 -6.12 -19.47
C ASP A 45 -7.31 -7.22 -19.31
N GLY A 46 -6.06 -6.83 -19.32
CA GLY A 46 -4.93 -7.74 -19.38
C GLY A 46 -4.84 -8.48 -20.72
N ASN A 47 -3.94 -9.44 -20.80
CA ASN A 47 -3.78 -10.34 -21.95
C ASN A 47 -3.87 -11.81 -21.50
N SER A 48 -3.69 -12.75 -22.41
CA SER A 48 -3.74 -14.19 -22.09
C SER A 48 -2.72 -14.60 -21.02
N TYR A 49 -1.54 -14.00 -21.02
CA TYR A 49 -0.48 -14.27 -20.05
C TYR A 49 -0.83 -13.74 -18.65
N THR A 50 -1.35 -12.51 -18.56
CA THR A 50 -1.76 -11.93 -17.27
C THR A 50 -2.94 -12.70 -16.68
N LYS A 51 -3.91 -13.13 -17.50
CA LYS A 51 -5.05 -13.97 -17.05
C LYS A 51 -4.58 -15.31 -16.51
N ALA A 52 -3.68 -15.98 -17.22
CA ALA A 52 -3.08 -17.23 -16.74
C ALA A 52 -2.26 -17.01 -15.45
N PHE A 53 -1.54 -15.90 -15.35
CA PHE A 53 -0.76 -15.56 -14.17
C PHE A 53 -1.67 -15.29 -12.95
N VAL A 54 -2.71 -14.46 -13.11
CA VAL A 54 -3.70 -14.17 -12.07
C VAL A 54 -4.42 -15.43 -11.61
N SER A 55 -4.78 -16.32 -12.53
CA SER A 55 -5.39 -17.62 -12.18
C SER A 55 -4.49 -18.48 -11.30
N LYS A 56 -3.16 -18.39 -11.48
CA LYS A 56 -2.18 -19.18 -10.72
C LYS A 56 -1.80 -18.56 -9.39
N PHE A 57 -1.62 -17.24 -9.32
CA PHE A 57 -1.07 -16.54 -8.17
C PHE A 57 -2.09 -15.69 -7.39
N GLY A 58 -3.28 -15.53 -7.93
CA GLY A 58 -4.38 -14.78 -7.34
C GLY A 58 -4.38 -13.29 -7.72
N GLU A 59 -5.56 -12.72 -7.82
CA GLU A 59 -5.77 -11.31 -8.17
C GLU A 59 -5.30 -10.35 -7.06
N LYS A 60 -5.48 -10.76 -5.81
CA LYS A 60 -5.12 -9.94 -4.65
C LYS A 60 -3.65 -9.52 -4.66
N ASN A 61 -2.77 -10.43 -5.07
CA ASN A 61 -1.33 -10.22 -5.05
C ASN A 61 -0.75 -9.85 -6.42
N THR A 62 -1.60 -9.55 -7.41
CA THR A 62 -1.17 -9.23 -8.77
C THR A 62 -1.67 -7.84 -9.17
N ILE A 63 -0.80 -7.07 -9.80
CA ILE A 63 -1.09 -5.76 -10.39
C ILE A 63 -0.74 -5.83 -11.86
N ILE A 64 -1.59 -5.25 -12.70
CA ILE A 64 -1.32 -5.06 -14.13
C ILE A 64 -1.00 -3.58 -14.32
N ILE A 65 0.14 -3.28 -14.90
CA ILE A 65 0.59 -1.92 -15.24
C ILE A 65 1.13 -1.86 -16.65
N SER A 66 1.23 -0.67 -17.20
CA SER A 66 2.04 -0.40 -18.39
C SER A 66 3.07 0.67 -18.03
N ALA A 67 4.36 0.30 -18.04
CA ALA A 67 5.44 1.24 -17.74
C ALA A 67 5.49 2.39 -18.75
N ASP A 68 5.11 2.15 -20.01
CA ASP A 68 5.04 3.18 -21.03
C ASP A 68 3.95 4.21 -20.73
N ILE A 69 2.75 3.75 -20.34
CA ILE A 69 1.66 4.64 -19.91
C ILE A 69 2.05 5.41 -18.64
N GLU A 70 2.65 4.76 -17.65
CA GLU A 70 3.11 5.44 -16.42
C GLU A 70 4.11 6.55 -16.76
N ASN A 71 5.04 6.28 -17.68
CA ASN A 71 6.00 7.28 -18.12
C ASN A 71 5.31 8.45 -18.84
N GLN A 72 4.37 8.19 -19.76
CA GLN A 72 3.60 9.23 -20.42
C GLN A 72 2.83 10.10 -19.43
N ILE A 73 2.11 9.47 -18.47
CA ILE A 73 1.36 10.17 -17.44
C ILE A 73 2.25 11.08 -16.60
N ASN A 74 3.48 10.65 -16.29
CA ASN A 74 4.41 11.44 -15.47
C ASN A 74 4.96 12.68 -16.18
N LEU A 75 4.91 12.71 -17.50
CA LEU A 75 5.33 13.88 -18.32
C LEU A 75 4.23 14.92 -18.49
N LEU A 76 2.98 14.61 -18.14
CA LEU A 76 1.82 15.49 -18.32
C LEU A 76 1.60 16.38 -17.10
N GLU A 77 1.11 17.60 -17.36
CA GLU A 77 0.61 18.49 -16.34
C GLU A 77 -0.70 17.95 -15.72
N SER A 78 -1.04 18.43 -14.52
CA SER A 78 -2.13 17.87 -13.70
C SER A 78 -3.46 17.72 -14.42
N GLU A 79 -3.84 18.71 -15.23
CA GLU A 79 -5.11 18.70 -15.96
C GLU A 79 -5.08 17.75 -17.17
N GLU A 80 -4.00 17.75 -17.91
CA GLU A 80 -3.77 16.85 -19.04
C GLU A 80 -3.71 15.39 -18.57
N LYS A 81 -3.08 15.12 -17.43
CA LYS A 81 -3.03 13.81 -16.78
C LYS A 81 -4.42 13.24 -16.54
N ILE A 82 -5.32 14.04 -15.96
CA ILE A 82 -6.71 13.62 -15.69
C ILE A 82 -7.44 13.29 -17.00
N ASN A 83 -7.28 14.10 -18.02
CA ASN A 83 -7.92 13.91 -19.31
C ASN A 83 -7.37 12.66 -20.03
N TYR A 84 -6.06 12.46 -20.01
CA TYR A 84 -5.43 11.30 -20.58
C TYR A 84 -5.87 10.00 -19.90
N MET A 85 -5.88 9.97 -18.57
CA MET A 85 -6.36 8.81 -17.81
C MET A 85 -7.82 8.47 -18.13
N LYS A 86 -8.71 9.49 -18.28
CA LYS A 86 -10.09 9.27 -18.70
C LYS A 86 -10.17 8.68 -20.11
N MET A 87 -9.36 9.17 -21.04
CA MET A 87 -9.34 8.71 -22.42
C MET A 87 -8.98 7.22 -22.54
N ILE A 88 -8.03 6.75 -21.72
CA ILE A 88 -7.61 5.34 -21.67
C ILE A 88 -8.41 4.50 -20.67
N ASN A 89 -9.48 5.07 -20.08
CA ASN A 89 -10.34 4.44 -19.07
C ASN A 89 -9.58 3.92 -17.84
N LEU A 90 -8.53 4.62 -17.43
CA LEU A 90 -7.73 4.30 -16.26
C LEU A 90 -8.23 5.10 -15.05
N LYS A 91 -8.69 4.42 -13.99
CA LYS A 91 -9.23 5.06 -12.78
C LYS A 91 -8.14 5.67 -11.91
N GLU A 92 -7.00 5.01 -11.81
CA GLU A 92 -5.83 5.48 -11.07
C GLU A 92 -4.55 4.97 -11.75
N THR A 93 -3.42 5.59 -11.43
CA THR A 93 -2.13 5.18 -11.98
C THR A 93 -1.69 3.83 -11.39
N GLY A 94 -0.93 3.07 -12.16
CA GLY A 94 -0.36 1.80 -11.68
C GLY A 94 0.55 2.00 -10.47
N LEU A 95 1.26 3.14 -10.40
CA LEU A 95 2.06 3.51 -9.23
C LEU A 95 1.20 3.66 -7.98
N ASN A 96 0.07 4.35 -8.06
CA ASN A 96 -0.85 4.49 -6.92
C ASN A 96 -1.41 3.13 -6.48
N THR A 97 -1.79 2.29 -7.44
CA THR A 97 -2.25 0.91 -7.17
C THR A 97 -1.14 0.10 -6.49
N LEU A 98 0.11 0.23 -6.95
CA LEU A 98 1.26 -0.45 -6.36
C LEU A 98 1.49 -0.03 -4.91
N ILE A 99 1.44 1.28 -4.62
CA ILE A 99 1.59 1.82 -3.27
C ILE A 99 0.47 1.28 -2.36
N LYS A 100 -0.79 1.38 -2.76
CA LYS A 100 -1.93 0.89 -1.98
C LYS A 100 -1.80 -0.60 -1.66
N LYS A 101 -1.57 -1.42 -2.68
CA LYS A 101 -1.39 -2.87 -2.48
C LYS A 101 -0.14 -3.23 -1.67
N GLY A 102 0.92 -2.43 -1.75
CA GLY A 102 2.10 -2.56 -0.91
C GLY A 102 1.79 -2.32 0.57
N TYR A 103 1.03 -1.26 0.86
CA TYR A 103 0.56 -0.97 2.22
C TYR A 103 -0.35 -2.08 2.76
N GLU A 104 -1.32 -2.54 1.96
CA GLU A 104 -2.21 -3.66 2.33
C GLU A 104 -1.40 -4.94 2.61
N LEU A 105 -0.44 -5.27 1.73
CA LEU A 105 0.39 -6.47 1.86
C LEU A 105 1.25 -6.46 3.11
N LEU A 106 1.77 -5.29 3.47
CA LEU A 106 2.62 -5.08 4.64
C LEU A 106 1.82 -4.80 5.92
N GLU A 107 0.49 -4.79 5.82
CA GLU A 107 -0.41 -4.45 6.93
C GLU A 107 -0.05 -3.09 7.56
N LEU A 108 0.13 -2.06 6.71
CA LEU A 108 0.50 -0.71 7.11
C LEU A 108 -0.68 0.25 6.98
N GLU A 109 -0.71 1.22 7.87
CA GLU A 109 -1.63 2.36 7.86
C GLU A 109 -0.86 3.68 7.96
N THR A 110 -1.49 4.77 7.56
CA THR A 110 -0.93 6.12 7.67
C THR A 110 -1.81 6.98 8.55
N PHE A 111 -1.19 7.71 9.47
CA PHE A 111 -1.84 8.82 10.16
C PHE A 111 -1.06 10.11 9.93
N PHE A 112 -1.73 11.24 10.14
CA PHE A 112 -1.14 12.56 9.96
C PHE A 112 -1.02 13.28 11.30
N THR A 113 0.06 14.02 11.45
CA THR A 113 0.14 15.10 12.44
C THR A 113 0.04 16.43 11.72
N SER A 114 -0.71 17.36 12.28
CA SER A 114 -0.83 18.72 11.75
C SER A 114 -0.65 19.71 12.86
N GLY A 115 0.26 20.65 12.69
CA GLY A 115 0.55 21.74 13.59
C GLY A 115 0.74 23.06 12.85
N PRO A 116 1.00 24.17 13.55
CA PRO A 116 1.22 25.46 12.92
C PRO A 116 2.43 25.51 11.99
N GLU A 117 3.46 24.73 12.30
CA GLU A 117 4.74 24.74 11.58
C GLU A 117 4.86 23.66 10.52
N GLU A 118 4.30 22.47 10.77
CA GLU A 118 4.36 21.37 9.79
C GLU A 118 3.14 20.46 9.83
N SER A 119 2.89 19.83 8.70
CA SER A 119 2.01 18.66 8.57
C SER A 119 2.82 17.48 8.05
N ARG A 120 2.69 16.31 8.70
CA ARG A 120 3.50 15.15 8.38
C ARG A 120 2.69 13.86 8.39
N ALA A 121 3.00 12.97 7.43
CA ALA A 121 2.46 11.63 7.37
C ALA A 121 3.41 10.65 8.09
N TRP A 122 2.82 9.73 8.86
CA TRP A 122 3.53 8.70 9.60
C TRP A 122 2.97 7.34 9.25
N THR A 123 3.83 6.38 8.98
CA THR A 123 3.45 5.01 8.66
C THR A 123 3.58 4.13 9.90
N VAL A 124 2.53 3.37 10.20
CA VAL A 124 2.43 2.48 11.35
C VAL A 124 1.90 1.11 10.93
N PRO A 125 2.16 0.03 11.69
CA PRO A 125 1.44 -1.22 11.50
C PRO A 125 -0.06 -1.04 11.69
N ALA A 126 -0.87 -1.70 10.86
CA ALA A 126 -2.31 -1.69 10.99
C ALA A 126 -2.75 -2.16 12.39
N ASN A 127 -3.83 -1.59 12.89
CA ASN A 127 -4.33 -1.82 14.24
C ASN A 127 -3.33 -1.46 15.36
N CYS A 128 -2.41 -0.56 15.09
CA CYS A 128 -1.49 -0.02 16.07
C CYS A 128 -2.25 0.77 17.14
N THR A 129 -1.89 0.58 18.43
CA THR A 129 -2.47 1.37 19.52
C THR A 129 -1.95 2.81 19.51
N ALA A 130 -2.75 3.76 19.99
CA ALA A 130 -2.39 5.18 20.01
C ALA A 130 -1.04 5.47 20.71
N PRO A 131 -0.69 4.85 21.85
CA PRO A 131 0.65 5.02 22.43
C PRO A 131 1.79 4.58 21.50
N LYS A 132 1.62 3.45 20.80
CA LYS A 132 2.63 2.97 19.85
C LYS A 132 2.75 3.87 18.63
N ALA A 133 1.62 4.37 18.11
CA ALA A 133 1.62 5.36 17.04
C ALA A 133 2.35 6.65 17.46
N ALA A 134 2.09 7.14 18.65
CA ALA A 134 2.82 8.27 19.22
C ALA A 134 4.34 8.00 19.36
N GLY A 135 4.72 6.77 19.68
CA GLY A 135 6.10 6.31 19.75
C GLY A 135 6.86 6.37 18.43
N ILE A 136 6.16 6.27 17.30
CA ILE A 136 6.76 6.45 15.97
C ILE A 136 7.20 7.91 15.74
N ILE A 137 6.48 8.87 16.32
CA ILE A 137 6.86 10.29 16.28
C ILE A 137 8.08 10.51 17.14
N HIS A 138 8.02 10.07 18.40
CA HIS A 138 9.14 10.13 19.35
C HIS A 138 8.94 9.10 20.46
N THR A 139 10.02 8.43 20.88
CA THR A 139 9.97 7.37 21.92
C THR A 139 9.41 7.84 23.25
N ASP A 140 9.61 9.10 23.61
CA ASP A 140 9.06 9.66 24.86
C ASP A 140 7.56 9.85 24.80
N PHE A 141 6.97 10.01 23.61
CA PHE A 141 5.53 10.10 23.45
C PHE A 141 4.84 8.76 23.70
N GLU A 142 5.50 7.63 23.45
CA GLU A 142 4.97 6.32 23.83
C GLU A 142 4.93 6.15 25.35
N LYS A 143 6.05 6.49 26.03
CA LYS A 143 6.19 6.32 27.48
C LYS A 143 5.31 7.28 28.29
N GLY A 144 5.18 8.51 27.81
CA GLY A 144 4.38 9.56 28.45
C GLY A 144 2.98 9.73 27.89
N PHE A 145 2.48 8.78 27.08
CA PHE A 145 1.18 8.90 26.43
C PHE A 145 0.03 8.94 27.44
N ILE A 146 -0.76 10.01 27.38
CA ILE A 146 -1.96 10.17 28.19
C ILE A 146 -3.19 10.12 27.28
N ARG A 147 -3.24 10.99 26.27
CA ARG A 147 -4.34 11.08 25.31
C ARG A 147 -3.88 11.77 24.02
N ALA A 148 -4.62 11.55 22.93
CA ALA A 148 -4.49 12.30 21.70
C ALA A 148 -5.87 12.83 21.28
N GLU A 149 -5.91 14.01 20.70
CA GLU A 149 -7.06 14.52 19.97
C GLU A 149 -6.93 14.05 18.52
N THR A 150 -7.96 13.41 18.00
CA THR A 150 -7.97 12.84 16.66
C THR A 150 -9.22 13.24 15.92
N ILE A 151 -9.10 13.39 14.61
CA ILE A 151 -10.20 13.67 13.69
C ILE A 151 -9.98 12.86 12.42
N SER A 152 -11.04 12.44 11.73
CA SER A 152 -10.89 11.79 10.44
C SER A 152 -10.31 12.77 9.40
N TYR A 153 -9.53 12.25 8.45
CA TYR A 153 -8.94 13.06 7.38
C TYR A 153 -10.01 13.84 6.60
N ASP A 154 -11.12 13.17 6.25
CA ASP A 154 -12.19 13.77 5.48
C ASP A 154 -12.89 14.93 6.22
N GLU A 155 -13.12 14.76 7.52
CA GLU A 155 -13.70 15.82 8.35
C GLU A 155 -12.72 16.98 8.54
N PHE A 156 -11.43 16.71 8.72
CA PHE A 156 -10.41 17.75 8.83
C PHE A 156 -10.33 18.60 7.56
N VAL A 157 -10.34 17.96 6.39
CA VAL A 157 -10.33 18.66 5.08
C VAL A 157 -11.63 19.42 4.86
N LYS A 158 -12.79 18.83 5.14
CA LYS A 158 -14.11 19.44 5.00
C LYS A 158 -14.24 20.72 5.86
N ASN A 159 -13.68 20.70 7.06
CA ASN A 159 -13.72 21.81 8.01
C ASN A 159 -12.59 22.83 7.81
N ASN A 160 -11.74 22.66 6.78
CA ASN A 160 -10.58 23.52 6.51
C ASN A 160 -9.62 23.67 7.72
N GLY A 161 -9.37 22.58 8.43
CA GLY A 161 -8.35 22.52 9.47
C GLY A 161 -8.86 22.53 10.92
N TRP A 162 -7.93 22.66 11.85
CA TRP A 162 -8.14 22.47 13.28
C TRP A 162 -9.17 23.41 13.92
N LEU A 163 -9.15 24.70 13.55
CA LEU A 163 -9.98 25.70 14.20
C LEU A 163 -11.48 25.41 14.03
N ASN A 164 -11.87 24.99 12.84
CA ASN A 164 -13.27 24.69 12.53
C ASN A 164 -13.66 23.26 12.91
N SER A 165 -12.70 22.40 13.21
CA SER A 165 -12.93 21.01 13.60
C SER A 165 -13.18 20.82 15.11
N LYS A 166 -12.99 21.85 15.92
CA LYS A 166 -13.20 21.84 17.37
C LYS A 166 -14.64 22.16 17.83
N ASN A 167 -15.55 22.39 16.88
CA ASN A 167 -16.95 22.76 17.18
C ASN A 167 -17.89 21.55 17.04
#